data_df3e0e89c334ec1e50644c52b2be8d68
#
_entry.id   df3e0e89c334ec1e50644c52b2be8d68
#
_cell.length_a   1.000
_cell.length_b   1.000
_cell.length_c   1.000
_cell.angle_alpha   90.00
_cell.angle_beta   90.00
_cell.angle_gamma   90.00
#
_symmetry.space_group_name_H-M   'P 1'
#
loop_
_entity.id
_entity.type
_entity.pdbx_description
1 polymer ?
#
loop_
_entity_poly.entity_id
_entity_poly.type
_entity_poly.pdbx_seq_one_letter_code
_entity_poly.pdbx_strand_id
1 'polypeptide(L)'
;MNSIYNVRFLVMLELLITLSCTPAKEKQEGTIVLEDIELTNLNGEKINLTSLQGKTVFINFWATWCRPCIQEMPSIAALQTQLAGENIEFFFASDEEVERIQKFKESRSMTLNFVQLGNQEALGIQALPTTFIFNGEGNLIFSEVGFRKWDEPATIEMVLKLMNDHE
;
A
#
# COMPACT_ATOMS: atom_id res chain seq x y z
N MET A 1 -37.42 -10.62 -75.70
CA MET A 1 -37.95 -11.06 -74.43
C MET A 1 -36.88 -11.89 -73.77
N ASN A 2 -36.15 -11.32 -72.81
CA ASN A 2 -35.62 -11.91 -71.57
C ASN A 2 -34.57 -11.02 -70.98
N SER A 3 -34.97 -10.40 -69.89
CA SER A 3 -34.18 -9.52 -69.08
C SER A 3 -33.13 -10.30 -68.29
N ILE A 4 -31.88 -9.92 -68.43
CA ILE A 4 -30.77 -10.45 -67.60
C ILE A 4 -30.48 -9.44 -66.51
N TYR A 5 -30.89 -9.78 -65.32
CA TYR A 5 -30.55 -9.01 -64.10
C TYR A 5 -29.12 -9.29 -63.69
N ASN A 6 -28.26 -8.29 -63.87
CA ASN A 6 -26.92 -8.25 -63.32
C ASN A 6 -27.00 -7.92 -61.83
N VAL A 7 -26.82 -8.94 -60.99
CA VAL A 7 -26.64 -8.77 -59.59
C VAL A 7 -25.15 -8.46 -59.34
N ARG A 8 -24.82 -7.18 -59.15
CA ARG A 8 -23.53 -6.76 -58.69
C ARG A 8 -23.42 -7.10 -57.19
N PHE A 9 -22.63 -8.11 -56.87
CA PHE A 9 -22.26 -8.46 -55.52
C PHE A 9 -21.31 -7.37 -54.99
N LEU A 10 -21.82 -6.43 -54.22
CA LEU A 10 -21.04 -5.48 -53.43
C LEU A 10 -20.52 -6.23 -52.21
N VAL A 11 -19.25 -6.66 -52.27
CA VAL A 11 -18.51 -7.14 -51.08
C VAL A 11 -18.23 -5.95 -50.20
N MET A 12 -19.08 -5.71 -49.21
CA MET A 12 -18.76 -4.83 -48.09
C MET A 12 -17.71 -5.51 -47.22
N LEU A 13 -16.46 -5.07 -47.34
CA LEU A 13 -15.40 -5.42 -46.45
C LEU A 13 -15.63 -4.63 -45.14
N GLU A 14 -16.33 -5.24 -44.19
CA GLU A 14 -16.46 -4.70 -42.84
C GLU A 14 -15.10 -4.80 -42.13
N LEU A 15 -14.42 -3.66 -42.00
CA LEU A 15 -13.21 -3.49 -41.21
C LEU A 15 -13.60 -3.53 -39.75
N LEU A 16 -13.60 -4.73 -39.14
CA LEU A 16 -13.76 -4.89 -37.70
C LEU A 16 -12.54 -4.28 -36.99
N ILE A 17 -12.65 -3.01 -36.64
CA ILE A 17 -11.74 -2.37 -35.70
C ILE A 17 -12.08 -2.92 -34.33
N THR A 18 -11.36 -3.96 -33.88
CA THR A 18 -11.40 -4.41 -32.48
C THR A 18 -10.72 -3.36 -31.65
N LEU A 19 -11.48 -2.44 -31.09
CA LEU A 19 -11.02 -1.56 -30.01
C LEU A 19 -10.71 -2.46 -28.82
N SER A 20 -9.43 -2.80 -28.62
CA SER A 20 -8.96 -3.45 -27.42
C SER A 20 -9.02 -2.41 -26.28
N CYS A 21 -10.20 -2.28 -25.67
CA CYS A 21 -10.32 -1.61 -24.38
C CYS A 21 -9.64 -2.51 -23.35
N THR A 22 -8.43 -2.15 -22.95
CA THR A 22 -7.86 -2.63 -21.70
C THR A 22 -8.78 -2.10 -20.60
N PRO A 23 -9.42 -2.95 -19.77
CA PRO A 23 -10.23 -2.44 -18.67
C PRO A 23 -9.33 -1.67 -17.72
N ALA A 24 -9.51 -0.37 -17.63
CA ALA A 24 -8.97 0.41 -16.53
C ALA A 24 -9.54 -0.22 -15.25
N LYS A 25 -8.65 -0.58 -14.31
CA LYS A 25 -9.02 -1.17 -13.00
C LYS A 25 -9.96 -0.17 -12.33
N GLU A 26 -11.25 -0.49 -12.30
CA GLU A 26 -12.29 0.38 -11.72
C GLU A 26 -12.02 0.45 -10.22
N LYS A 27 -11.64 1.64 -9.73
CA LYS A 27 -11.41 1.88 -8.30
C LYS A 27 -12.76 1.72 -7.60
N GLN A 28 -12.91 0.69 -6.77
CA GLN A 28 -14.10 0.55 -5.93
C GLN A 28 -14.14 1.74 -4.97
N GLU A 29 -15.21 2.54 -5.05
CA GLU A 29 -15.42 3.66 -4.13
C GLU A 29 -15.33 3.17 -2.68
N GLY A 30 -14.41 3.75 -1.90
CA GLY A 30 -14.22 3.45 -0.47
C GLY A 30 -13.09 2.48 -0.13
N THR A 31 -12.39 1.88 -1.10
CA THR A 31 -11.24 1.02 -0.81
C THR A 31 -9.93 1.82 -0.91
N ILE A 32 -9.18 1.90 0.19
CA ILE A 32 -7.85 2.51 0.23
C ILE A 32 -6.89 1.62 -0.56
N VAL A 33 -6.13 2.22 -1.47
CA VAL A 33 -5.02 1.56 -2.17
C VAL A 33 -3.70 2.25 -1.80
N LEU A 34 -2.58 1.56 -1.98
CA LEU A 34 -1.26 2.07 -1.61
C LEU A 34 -0.95 3.44 -2.24
N GLU A 35 -1.40 3.67 -3.47
CA GLU A 35 -1.21 4.94 -4.19
C GLU A 35 -1.98 6.12 -3.58
N ASP A 36 -2.97 5.87 -2.73
CA ASP A 36 -3.70 6.93 -2.03
C ASP A 36 -2.89 7.52 -0.87
N ILE A 37 -1.78 6.89 -0.47
CA ILE A 37 -0.98 7.30 0.68
C ILE A 37 0.13 8.24 0.23
N GLU A 38 0.25 9.38 0.90
CA GLU A 38 1.29 10.36 0.63
C GLU A 38 2.38 10.28 1.70
N LEU A 39 3.54 9.72 1.35
CA LEU A 39 4.69 9.62 2.23
C LEU A 39 5.83 10.51 1.77
N THR A 40 6.51 11.13 2.74
CA THR A 40 7.72 11.93 2.55
C THR A 40 8.79 11.41 3.50
N ASN A 41 10.01 11.23 3.01
CA ASN A 41 11.14 10.84 3.87
C ASN A 41 11.59 12.03 4.76
N LEU A 42 12.46 11.76 5.74
CA LEU A 42 12.92 12.79 6.67
C LEU A 42 13.86 13.84 6.04
N ASN A 43 14.19 13.71 4.75
CA ASN A 43 14.92 14.72 3.98
C ASN A 43 13.96 15.64 3.18
N GLY A 44 12.64 15.43 3.28
CA GLY A 44 11.62 16.20 2.57
C GLY A 44 11.33 15.70 1.15
N GLU A 45 11.80 14.51 0.77
CA GLU A 45 11.57 13.94 -0.56
C GLU A 45 10.33 13.02 -0.55
N LYS A 46 9.44 13.20 -1.53
CA LYS A 46 8.29 12.31 -1.69
C LYS A 46 8.73 10.89 -2.02
N ILE A 47 8.14 9.92 -1.34
CA ILE A 47 8.37 8.50 -1.60
C ILE A 47 7.47 8.05 -2.74
N ASN A 48 8.07 7.52 -3.79
CA ASN A 48 7.34 6.94 -4.90
C ASN A 48 6.86 5.53 -4.55
N LEU A 49 5.62 5.40 -4.08
CA LEU A 49 5.04 4.11 -3.68
C LEU A 49 4.78 3.18 -4.88
N THR A 50 4.66 3.70 -6.11
CA THR A 50 4.54 2.83 -7.31
C THR A 50 5.82 2.03 -7.58
N SER A 51 6.96 2.48 -7.08
CA SER A 51 8.23 1.74 -7.17
C SER A 51 8.27 0.48 -6.27
N LEU A 52 7.29 0.34 -5.36
CA LEU A 52 7.13 -0.82 -4.48
C LEU A 52 6.20 -1.90 -5.06
N GLN A 53 5.80 -1.74 -6.32
CA GLN A 53 4.98 -2.73 -7.01
C GLN A 53 5.66 -4.12 -6.97
N GLY A 54 4.88 -5.15 -6.66
CA GLY A 54 5.38 -6.51 -6.42
C GLY A 54 5.87 -6.77 -4.99
N LYS A 55 5.92 -5.75 -4.11
CA LYS A 55 6.26 -5.92 -2.68
C LYS A 55 5.04 -5.82 -1.80
N THR A 56 5.02 -6.59 -0.72
CA THR A 56 4.11 -6.31 0.40
C THR A 56 4.57 -5.03 1.10
N VAL A 57 3.65 -4.15 1.45
CA VAL A 57 3.97 -2.90 2.16
C VAL A 57 3.24 -2.86 3.49
N PHE A 58 4.00 -2.79 4.58
CA PHE A 58 3.51 -2.66 5.95
C PHE A 58 3.66 -1.21 6.38
N ILE A 59 2.55 -0.54 6.72
CA ILE A 59 2.57 0.84 7.21
C ILE A 59 1.94 0.89 8.60
N ASN A 60 2.74 1.28 9.59
CA ASN A 60 2.26 1.58 10.93
C ASN A 60 2.10 3.08 11.09
N PHE A 61 0.89 3.52 11.41
CA PHE A 61 0.55 4.92 11.67
C PHE A 61 0.68 5.21 13.16
N TRP A 62 1.46 6.22 13.51
CA TRP A 62 1.86 6.52 14.87
C TRP A 62 2.05 8.02 15.11
N ALA A 63 2.29 8.40 16.38
CA ALA A 63 2.71 9.75 16.73
C ALA A 63 3.65 9.73 17.96
N THR A 64 4.45 10.78 18.14
CA THR A 64 5.41 10.88 19.25
C THR A 64 4.75 10.90 20.63
N TRP A 65 3.51 11.34 20.73
CA TRP A 65 2.69 11.35 21.94
C TRP A 65 1.87 10.06 22.15
N CYS A 66 1.81 9.18 21.15
CA CYS A 66 1.05 7.94 21.20
C CYS A 66 1.81 6.86 21.98
N ARG A 67 1.55 6.74 23.29
CA ARG A 67 2.23 5.76 24.13
C ARG A 67 2.06 4.31 23.67
N PRO A 68 0.86 3.81 23.28
CA PRO A 68 0.73 2.45 22.76
C PRO A 68 1.54 2.22 21.48
N CYS A 69 1.62 3.23 20.58
CA CYS A 69 2.43 3.12 19.36
C CYS A 69 3.91 2.89 19.70
N ILE A 70 4.44 3.66 20.62
CA ILE A 70 5.84 3.54 21.06
C ILE A 70 6.11 2.18 21.72
N GLN A 71 5.12 1.63 22.42
CA GLN A 71 5.22 0.33 23.09
C GLN A 71 5.25 -0.84 22.08
N GLU A 72 4.59 -0.73 20.92
CA GLU A 72 4.59 -1.79 19.92
C GLU A 72 5.79 -1.76 18.98
N MET A 73 6.46 -0.61 18.78
CA MET A 73 7.61 -0.47 17.88
C MET A 73 8.70 -1.54 18.04
N PRO A 74 9.12 -1.93 19.26
CA PRO A 74 10.10 -3.00 19.41
C PRO A 74 9.62 -4.35 18.85
N SER A 75 8.34 -4.67 18.96
CA SER A 75 7.79 -5.91 18.41
C SER A 75 7.68 -5.87 16.88
N ILE A 76 7.41 -4.68 16.29
CA ILE A 76 7.46 -4.51 14.82
C ILE A 76 8.91 -4.60 14.33
N ALA A 77 9.89 -4.03 15.06
CA ALA A 77 11.30 -4.18 14.72
C ALA A 77 11.76 -5.64 14.75
N ALA A 78 11.26 -6.43 15.71
CA ALA A 78 11.53 -7.86 15.79
C ALA A 78 10.87 -8.62 14.61
N LEU A 79 9.62 -8.29 14.24
CA LEU A 79 8.95 -8.81 13.05
C LEU A 79 9.78 -8.51 11.79
N GLN A 80 10.18 -7.26 11.60
CA GLN A 80 11.01 -6.84 10.47
C GLN A 80 12.32 -7.64 10.38
N THR A 81 12.94 -7.93 11.52
CA THR A 81 14.15 -8.74 11.59
C THR A 81 13.89 -10.19 11.19
N GLN A 82 12.76 -10.76 11.62
CA GLN A 82 12.38 -12.14 11.30
C GLN A 82 11.98 -12.30 9.83
N LEU A 83 11.43 -11.26 9.23
CA LEU A 83 11.08 -11.23 7.81
C LEU A 83 12.22 -10.65 6.93
N ALA A 84 13.44 -10.56 7.46
CA ALA A 84 14.59 -10.10 6.69
C ALA A 84 14.88 -11.08 5.54
N GLY A 85 14.80 -10.57 4.30
CA GLY A 85 14.94 -11.38 3.09
C GLY A 85 13.61 -11.69 2.39
N GLU A 86 12.48 -11.47 3.04
CA GLU A 86 11.16 -11.51 2.40
C GLU A 86 10.88 -10.23 1.60
N ASN A 87 9.95 -10.33 0.67
CA ASN A 87 9.60 -9.21 -0.23
C ASN A 87 8.59 -8.24 0.42
N ILE A 88 8.98 -7.66 1.56
CA ILE A 88 8.17 -6.74 2.36
C ILE A 88 8.93 -5.46 2.71
N GLU A 89 8.24 -4.32 2.64
CA GLU A 89 8.78 -3.01 3.03
C GLU A 89 7.99 -2.45 4.22
N PHE A 90 8.70 -1.85 5.20
CA PHE A 90 8.10 -1.31 6.42
C PHE A 90 8.23 0.20 6.47
N PHE A 91 7.14 0.90 6.82
CA PHE A 91 7.09 2.33 7.05
C PHE A 91 6.45 2.65 8.40
N PHE A 92 7.01 3.63 9.10
CA PHE A 92 6.43 4.21 10.33
C PHE A 92 6.01 5.64 10.01
N ALA A 93 4.72 5.81 9.69
CA ALA A 93 4.16 7.04 9.16
C ALA A 93 3.50 7.88 10.27
N SER A 94 3.90 9.15 10.39
CA SER A 94 3.32 10.13 11.32
C SER A 94 2.94 11.41 10.57
N ASP A 95 1.81 12.01 10.92
CA ASP A 95 1.36 13.30 10.39
C ASP A 95 2.05 14.51 11.07
N GLU A 96 2.95 14.23 12.02
CA GLU A 96 3.72 15.27 12.69
C GLU A 96 4.81 15.86 11.78
N GLU A 97 5.27 17.07 12.12
CA GLU A 97 6.36 17.73 11.38
C GLU A 97 7.64 16.88 11.38
N VAL A 98 8.37 16.89 10.26
CA VAL A 98 9.58 16.09 10.03
C VAL A 98 10.59 16.26 11.16
N GLU A 99 10.79 17.50 11.66
CA GLU A 99 11.73 17.80 12.75
C GLU A 99 11.36 17.08 14.05
N ARG A 100 10.05 16.89 14.31
CA ARG A 100 9.58 16.19 15.49
C ARG A 100 9.83 14.68 15.38
N ILE A 101 9.54 14.12 14.22
CA ILE A 101 9.79 12.70 13.90
C ILE A 101 11.30 12.43 14.01
N GLN A 102 12.12 13.30 13.46
CA GLN A 102 13.57 13.16 13.48
C GLN A 102 14.14 13.19 14.90
N LYS A 103 13.72 14.15 15.74
CA LYS A 103 14.12 14.21 17.16
C LYS A 103 13.72 12.94 17.91
N PHE A 104 12.54 12.40 17.64
CA PHE A 104 12.10 11.15 18.24
C PHE A 104 13.02 9.99 17.81
N LYS A 105 13.28 9.81 16.51
CA LYS A 105 14.17 8.79 15.95
C LYS A 105 15.55 8.83 16.61
N GLU A 106 16.16 10.01 16.68
CA GLU A 106 17.49 10.22 17.29
C GLU A 106 17.51 9.87 18.78
N SER A 107 16.46 10.25 19.53
CA SER A 107 16.36 10.00 20.97
C SER A 107 16.22 8.52 21.33
N ARG A 108 15.80 7.67 20.39
CA ARG A 108 15.49 6.25 20.62
C ARG A 108 16.48 5.28 20.00
N SER A 109 17.45 5.76 19.21
CA SER A 109 18.43 4.91 18.50
C SER A 109 17.77 3.76 17.71
N MET A 110 16.57 4.02 17.14
CA MET A 110 15.81 3.04 16.35
C MET A 110 16.20 3.09 14.89
N THR A 111 16.37 1.93 14.27
CA THR A 111 16.69 1.78 12.84
C THR A 111 15.44 1.62 11.96
N LEU A 112 14.27 2.02 12.48
CA LEU A 112 13.00 1.94 11.76
C LEU A 112 12.93 3.02 10.66
N ASN A 113 12.19 2.71 9.59
CA ASN A 113 11.99 3.64 8.47
C ASN A 113 10.86 4.63 8.79
N PHE A 114 11.21 5.71 9.49
CA PHE A 114 10.28 6.78 9.85
C PHE A 114 10.07 7.72 8.67
N VAL A 115 8.80 8.05 8.42
CA VAL A 115 8.36 8.91 7.32
C VAL A 115 7.25 9.85 7.78
N GLN A 116 7.10 10.98 7.08
CA GLN A 116 5.97 11.87 7.28
C GLN A 116 4.79 11.42 6.41
N LEU A 117 3.58 11.46 6.99
CA LEU A 117 2.31 11.23 6.30
C LEU A 117 1.67 12.57 5.93
N GLY A 118 1.37 12.77 4.65
CA GLY A 118 0.80 14.03 4.15
C GLY A 118 -0.72 14.11 4.17
N ASN A 119 -1.44 12.98 4.28
CA ASN A 119 -2.88 12.95 4.02
C ASN A 119 -3.69 12.05 4.97
N GLN A 120 -3.38 12.07 6.28
CA GLN A 120 -4.02 11.23 7.31
C GLN A 120 -5.55 11.29 7.29
N GLU A 121 -6.13 12.49 7.15
CA GLU A 121 -7.59 12.69 7.14
C GLU A 121 -8.26 11.97 5.97
N ALA A 122 -7.64 12.01 4.78
CA ALA A 122 -8.16 11.36 3.57
C ALA A 122 -8.17 9.82 3.69
N LEU A 123 -7.30 9.26 4.53
CA LEU A 123 -7.22 7.83 4.81
C LEU A 123 -8.20 7.37 5.90
N GLY A 124 -8.95 8.28 6.51
CA GLY A 124 -9.89 7.96 7.57
C GLY A 124 -9.27 7.39 8.84
N ILE A 125 -7.99 7.67 9.11
CA ILE A 125 -7.29 7.21 10.31
C ILE A 125 -7.70 8.05 11.51
N GLN A 126 -8.57 7.49 12.35
CA GLN A 126 -9.18 8.19 13.50
C GLN A 126 -8.52 7.86 14.84
N ALA A 127 -7.74 6.78 14.91
CA ALA A 127 -7.09 6.34 16.15
C ALA A 127 -5.70 5.77 15.86
N LEU A 128 -4.82 5.85 16.87
CA LEU A 128 -3.45 5.35 16.80
C LEU A 128 -3.15 4.37 17.94
N PRO A 129 -2.32 3.33 17.70
CA PRO A 129 -1.75 3.00 16.41
C PRO A 129 -2.80 2.43 15.45
N THR A 130 -2.58 2.60 14.16
CA THR A 130 -3.28 1.87 13.10
C THR A 130 -2.23 1.23 12.20
N THR A 131 -2.48 0.02 11.73
CA THR A 131 -1.57 -0.66 10.80
C THR A 131 -2.33 -1.07 9.55
N PHE A 132 -1.77 -0.74 8.38
CA PHE A 132 -2.21 -1.22 7.08
C PHE A 132 -1.16 -2.13 6.48
N ILE A 133 -1.60 -3.21 5.81
CA ILE A 133 -0.74 -4.06 4.97
C ILE A 133 -1.35 -4.10 3.57
N PHE A 134 -0.52 -3.80 2.58
CA PHE A 134 -0.87 -3.84 1.17
C PHE A 134 -0.12 -4.98 0.48
N ASN A 135 -0.78 -5.64 -0.47
CA ASN A 135 -0.14 -6.65 -1.32
C ASN A 135 0.70 -6.01 -2.43
N GLY A 136 1.38 -6.84 -3.23
CA GLY A 136 2.23 -6.41 -4.34
C GLY A 136 1.50 -5.64 -5.45
N GLU A 137 0.18 -5.73 -5.52
CA GLU A 137 -0.65 -4.93 -6.42
C GLU A 137 -1.07 -3.58 -5.84
N GLY A 138 -0.73 -3.30 -4.57
CA GLY A 138 -1.11 -2.09 -3.84
C GLY A 138 -2.53 -2.14 -3.25
N ASN A 139 -3.19 -3.29 -3.21
CA ASN A 139 -4.50 -3.44 -2.56
C ASN A 139 -4.32 -3.60 -1.05
N LEU A 140 -5.17 -2.94 -0.26
CA LEU A 140 -5.21 -3.13 1.19
C LEU A 140 -5.74 -4.53 1.51
N ILE A 141 -4.91 -5.36 2.14
CA ILE A 141 -5.24 -6.75 2.52
C ILE A 141 -5.40 -6.94 4.02
N PHE A 142 -4.95 -5.97 4.82
CA PHE A 142 -5.10 -6.01 6.26
C PHE A 142 -5.17 -4.60 6.84
N SER A 143 -6.07 -4.39 7.79
CA SER A 143 -6.20 -3.15 8.56
C SER A 143 -6.53 -3.48 10.00
N GLU A 144 -5.80 -2.89 10.94
CA GLU A 144 -6.05 -3.03 12.38
C GLU A 144 -5.84 -1.71 13.11
N VAL A 145 -6.73 -1.42 14.03
CA VAL A 145 -6.66 -0.27 14.94
C VAL A 145 -6.35 -0.76 16.34
N GLY A 146 -5.36 -0.15 16.99
CA GLY A 146 -4.95 -0.48 18.34
C GLY A 146 -3.63 -1.25 18.40
N PHE A 147 -3.13 -1.38 19.63
CA PHE A 147 -1.86 -2.06 19.94
C PHE A 147 -1.90 -3.55 19.58
N ARG A 148 -0.85 -4.03 18.90
CA ARG A 148 -0.60 -5.45 18.67
C ARG A 148 0.84 -5.80 19.03
N LYS A 149 1.02 -7.04 19.51
CA LYS A 149 2.35 -7.62 19.71
C LYS A 149 2.77 -8.37 18.43
N TRP A 150 3.56 -7.70 17.62
CA TRP A 150 3.89 -8.15 16.26
C TRP A 150 4.92 -9.27 16.19
N ASP A 151 5.66 -9.51 17.27
CA ASP A 151 6.68 -10.57 17.40
C ASP A 151 6.13 -11.92 17.93
N GLU A 152 4.83 -12.03 18.13
CA GLU A 152 4.21 -13.30 18.52
C GLU A 152 4.15 -14.26 17.33
N PRO A 153 4.44 -15.58 17.54
CA PRO A 153 4.47 -16.56 16.44
C PRO A 153 3.21 -16.55 15.58
N ALA A 154 2.02 -16.49 16.19
CA ALA A 154 0.75 -16.44 15.46
C ALA A 154 0.60 -15.17 14.59
N THR A 155 1.13 -14.03 15.03
CA THR A 155 1.11 -12.79 14.27
C THR A 155 2.08 -12.84 13.09
N ILE A 156 3.26 -13.42 13.29
CA ILE A 156 4.26 -13.61 12.23
C ILE A 156 3.69 -14.54 11.15
N GLU A 157 3.09 -15.67 11.56
CA GLU A 157 2.44 -16.61 10.64
C GLU A 157 1.31 -15.93 9.86
N MET A 158 0.50 -15.11 10.52
CA MET A 158 -0.55 -14.31 9.87
C MET A 158 0.04 -13.39 8.79
N VAL A 159 1.11 -12.65 9.09
CA VAL A 159 1.75 -11.74 8.11
C VAL A 159 2.31 -12.52 6.93
N LEU A 160 3.03 -13.62 7.18
CA LEU A 160 3.56 -14.50 6.12
C LEU A 160 2.44 -15.07 5.24
N LYS A 161 1.32 -15.46 5.84
CA LYS A 161 0.16 -15.94 5.09
C LYS A 161 -0.45 -14.84 4.22
N LEU A 162 -0.62 -13.62 4.74
CA LEU A 162 -1.11 -12.48 3.96
C LEU A 162 -0.22 -12.19 2.76
N MET A 163 1.11 -12.33 2.91
CA MET A 163 2.06 -12.15 1.81
C MET A 163 1.87 -13.21 0.71
N ASN A 164 1.73 -14.49 1.10
CA ASN A 164 1.65 -15.62 0.16
C ASN A 164 0.28 -15.73 -0.54
N ASP A 165 -0.81 -15.41 0.14
CA ASP A 165 -2.18 -15.53 -0.41
C ASP A 165 -2.47 -14.45 -1.48
N HIS A 166 -1.58 -13.47 -1.65
CA HIS A 166 -1.78 -12.29 -2.51
C HIS A 166 -0.56 -11.98 -3.42
N GLU A 167 0.30 -12.98 -3.66
CA GLU A 167 1.37 -12.93 -4.69
C GLU A 167 0.86 -13.17 -6.11
#